data_8cef7d2209f000a411eecfa4496501ab
#
_entry.id   8cef7d2209f000a411eecfa4496501ab
#
_cell.length_a   1.000
_cell.length_b   1.000
_cell.length_c   1.000
_cell.angle_alpha   90.00
_cell.angle_beta   90.00
_cell.angle_gamma   90.00
#
_symmetry.space_group_name_H-M   'P 1'
#
loop_
_entity.id
_entity.type
_entity.pdbx_description
1 polymer ?
#
loop_
_entity_poly.entity_id
_entity_poly.type
_entity_poly.pdbx_seq_one_letter_code
_entity_poly.pdbx_strand_id
1 'polypeptide(L)'
;MEQAYARRRPEESVLYGVVRRELETFLAKARWRDQPVPRFIEQELWDYLRCGVLAFGFLRVHCDECGLDRLVPFSCKRRGFCPSCGGRRMADTAAHLVDCVLPEVPVRQWVLTLPYPLRYRCAYDARLTSAVLRAFLRALFAELRRRAREHGSAPRGHCGAVTFIQRFGSALNANLHFHTLVLDGVYTRTERQPTHFLPLPPPSHHEVARVLAGTARRIARVLASRAEGDDDALARDEPLLATLARASLLTRIATGPHAGERWRQLGDRVDPRDTDDKDPEASHHVPEQGGMSLHAEVAVPARDRRRLERLCHYVARPALASDRLEERPDGRLALRLKTRWRDGTTHILMEPHELLERLVPLIPPPRAHQVRYHGVLAPCASARDRVVPGPRPTRATREPSIERMAASAGSKAPSPGARDPEVNDGSARGDPRAPHRRDPPPNAAADRPRPRRLAWAELLQRAFEVDALRCPRCGARMRLVAAIEDPDVARKILACLDLPARAPPLVPVPSASAGRDDELSGGAPAWDFDQTGLDEDGTD
;
A
#
# COMPACT_ATOMS: atom_id res chain seq x y z
N MET A 1 -16.48 -21.95 -17.70
CA MET A 1 -17.43 -20.87 -18.03
C MET A 1 -16.74 -19.56 -17.74
N GLU A 2 -16.46 -18.75 -18.75
CA GLU A 2 -15.91 -17.41 -18.55
C GLU A 2 -16.90 -16.58 -17.73
N GLN A 3 -16.45 -16.01 -16.61
CA GLN A 3 -17.30 -15.15 -15.79
C GLN A 3 -17.57 -13.83 -16.52
N ALA A 4 -18.84 -13.50 -16.72
CA ALA A 4 -19.21 -12.20 -17.26
C ALA A 4 -18.88 -11.09 -16.27
N TYR A 5 -18.42 -9.94 -16.74
CA TYR A 5 -18.16 -8.79 -15.90
C TYR A 5 -19.45 -8.34 -15.19
N ALA A 6 -19.45 -8.34 -13.88
CA ALA A 6 -20.49 -7.76 -13.04
C ALA A 6 -20.01 -6.44 -12.43
N ARG A 7 -20.85 -5.40 -12.46
CA ARG A 7 -20.56 -4.13 -11.79
C ARG A 7 -20.46 -4.37 -10.28
N ARG A 8 -19.40 -3.90 -9.67
CA ARG A 8 -19.30 -3.83 -8.22
C ARG A 8 -20.33 -2.83 -7.66
N ARG A 9 -20.99 -3.19 -6.57
CA ARG A 9 -21.93 -2.36 -5.82
C ARG A 9 -21.33 -2.07 -4.43
N PRO A 10 -20.50 -1.03 -4.30
CA PRO A 10 -19.84 -0.72 -3.04
C PRO A 10 -20.86 -0.38 -1.94
N GLU A 11 -21.98 0.20 -2.33
CA GLU A 11 -23.08 0.60 -1.47
C GLU A 11 -23.71 -0.55 -0.67
N GLU A 12 -23.55 -1.79 -1.14
CA GLU A 12 -24.04 -3.01 -0.49
C GLU A 12 -22.99 -3.61 0.50
N SER A 13 -21.78 -3.06 0.55
CA SER A 13 -20.74 -3.60 1.43
C SER A 13 -20.81 -3.03 2.84
N VAL A 14 -20.52 -3.87 3.85
CA VAL A 14 -20.45 -3.47 5.27
C VAL A 14 -19.50 -2.29 5.46
N LEU A 15 -18.31 -2.34 4.85
CA LEU A 15 -17.33 -1.25 4.93
C LEU A 15 -17.90 0.09 4.46
N TYR A 16 -18.63 0.10 3.33
CA TYR A 16 -19.26 1.30 2.80
C TYR A 16 -20.34 1.83 3.74
N GLY A 17 -21.21 0.93 4.22
CA GLY A 17 -22.27 1.26 5.17
C GLY A 17 -21.75 1.92 6.42
N VAL A 18 -20.70 1.35 7.02
CA VAL A 18 -20.07 1.88 8.23
C VAL A 18 -19.40 3.24 7.98
N VAL A 19 -18.55 3.36 6.96
CA VAL A 19 -17.89 4.65 6.65
C VAL A 19 -18.93 5.73 6.39
N ARG A 20 -20.02 5.42 5.68
CA ARG A 20 -21.11 6.36 5.40
C ARG A 20 -21.84 6.83 6.67
N ARG A 21 -22.07 5.93 7.64
CA ARG A 21 -22.74 6.25 8.90
C ARG A 21 -21.86 7.05 9.86
N GLU A 22 -20.58 6.68 9.95
CA GLU A 22 -19.70 7.17 11.02
C GLU A 22 -18.86 8.39 10.60
N LEU A 23 -18.64 8.64 9.30
CA LEU A 23 -17.66 9.62 8.83
C LEU A 23 -17.93 11.05 9.33
N GLU A 24 -19.16 11.53 9.17
CA GLU A 24 -19.55 12.88 9.59
C GLU A 24 -19.36 13.06 11.10
N THR A 25 -19.84 12.09 11.89
CA THR A 25 -19.70 12.10 13.35
C THR A 25 -18.24 12.03 13.78
N PHE A 26 -17.42 11.18 13.13
CA PHE A 26 -16.00 11.09 13.40
C PHE A 26 -15.26 12.41 13.16
N LEU A 27 -15.49 13.04 12.01
CA LEU A 27 -14.89 14.32 11.66
C LEU A 27 -15.36 15.45 12.56
N ALA A 28 -16.65 15.49 12.93
CA ALA A 28 -17.21 16.48 13.84
C ALA A 28 -16.60 16.36 15.23
N LYS A 29 -16.50 15.16 15.80
CA LYS A 29 -15.84 14.90 17.08
C LYS A 29 -14.37 15.34 17.09
N ALA A 30 -13.64 15.06 15.99
CA ALA A 30 -12.25 15.47 15.84
C ALA A 30 -12.09 16.99 15.85
N ARG A 31 -12.95 17.72 15.12
CA ARG A 31 -12.96 19.18 15.08
C ARG A 31 -13.38 19.80 16.42
N TRP A 32 -14.38 19.21 17.09
CA TRP A 32 -14.83 19.69 18.41
C TRP A 32 -13.73 19.60 19.47
N ARG A 33 -12.85 18.60 19.37
CA ARG A 33 -11.68 18.45 20.26
C ARG A 33 -10.48 19.30 19.85
N ASP A 34 -10.62 20.16 18.85
CA ASP A 34 -9.52 20.91 18.23
C ASP A 34 -8.36 20.02 17.75
N GLN A 35 -8.69 18.82 17.31
CA GLN A 35 -7.75 17.83 16.80
C GLN A 35 -8.21 17.29 15.43
N PRO A 36 -8.33 18.14 14.40
CA PRO A 36 -8.81 17.70 13.09
C PRO A 36 -7.89 16.66 12.48
N VAL A 37 -8.44 15.74 11.70
CA VAL A 37 -7.62 14.83 10.91
C VAL A 37 -6.96 15.58 9.75
N PRO A 38 -5.75 15.18 9.33
CA PRO A 38 -5.08 15.76 8.16
C PRO A 38 -5.97 15.72 6.90
N ARG A 39 -5.94 16.78 6.10
CA ARG A 39 -6.76 16.91 4.89
C ARG A 39 -6.65 15.73 3.93
N PHE A 40 -5.46 15.13 3.79
CA PHE A 40 -5.27 13.99 2.90
C PHE A 40 -6.02 12.74 3.38
N ILE A 41 -6.21 12.58 4.69
CA ILE A 41 -6.98 11.48 5.29
C ILE A 41 -8.48 11.73 5.08
N GLU A 42 -8.94 12.93 5.42
CA GLU A 42 -10.34 13.33 5.19
C GLU A 42 -10.73 13.12 3.73
N GLN A 43 -9.90 13.60 2.80
CA GLN A 43 -10.12 13.42 1.37
C GLN A 43 -10.10 11.95 0.92
N GLU A 44 -9.26 11.09 1.51
CA GLU A 44 -9.25 9.65 1.20
C GLU A 44 -10.56 8.98 1.63
N LEU A 45 -11.12 9.35 2.80
CA LEU A 45 -12.38 8.84 3.31
C LEU A 45 -13.56 9.27 2.40
N TRP A 46 -13.62 10.55 2.02
CA TRP A 46 -14.63 11.06 1.09
C TRP A 46 -14.54 10.44 -0.30
N ASP A 47 -13.34 10.31 -0.85
CA ASP A 47 -13.15 9.71 -2.17
C ASP A 47 -13.49 8.21 -2.16
N TYR A 48 -13.32 7.53 -1.01
CA TYR A 48 -13.77 6.14 -0.87
C TYR A 48 -15.29 6.03 -1.05
N LEU A 49 -16.08 6.92 -0.47
CA LEU A 49 -17.54 6.92 -0.61
C LEU A 49 -18.03 7.22 -2.05
N ARG A 50 -17.18 7.83 -2.87
CA ARG A 50 -17.46 8.05 -4.31
C ARG A 50 -17.04 6.86 -5.18
N CYS A 51 -16.19 5.98 -4.64
CA CYS A 51 -15.53 4.92 -5.41
C CYS A 51 -16.51 3.83 -5.87
N GLY A 52 -16.80 3.75 -7.15
CA GLY A 52 -17.62 2.70 -7.73
C GLY A 52 -19.12 3.01 -7.70
N VAL A 53 -19.53 4.22 -7.32
CA VAL A 53 -20.92 4.69 -7.30
C VAL A 53 -21.20 5.44 -8.58
N LEU A 54 -22.20 5.00 -9.36
CA LEU A 54 -22.54 5.57 -10.68
C LEU A 54 -22.91 7.04 -10.61
N ALA A 55 -23.57 7.49 -9.54
CA ALA A 55 -23.98 8.88 -9.37
C ALA A 55 -22.79 9.88 -9.40
N PHE A 56 -21.55 9.41 -9.18
CA PHE A 56 -20.34 10.24 -9.27
C PHE A 56 -19.60 10.12 -10.61
N GLY A 57 -20.25 9.52 -11.62
CA GLY A 57 -19.75 9.39 -12.96
C GLY A 57 -19.29 7.98 -13.35
N PHE A 58 -19.23 7.76 -14.65
CA PHE A 58 -18.96 6.44 -15.22
C PHE A 58 -18.45 6.52 -16.65
N LEU A 59 -17.86 5.42 -17.12
CA LEU A 59 -17.62 5.16 -18.53
C LEU A 59 -18.84 4.45 -19.14
N ARG A 60 -19.30 4.88 -20.30
CA ARG A 60 -20.31 4.19 -21.10
C ARG A 60 -19.62 3.32 -22.15
N VAL A 61 -19.90 2.04 -22.12
CA VAL A 61 -19.38 1.04 -23.05
C VAL A 61 -20.57 0.45 -23.81
N HIS A 62 -20.50 0.45 -25.15
CA HIS A 62 -21.59 0.08 -26.05
C HIS A 62 -21.23 -1.13 -26.91
N CYS A 63 -22.21 -1.97 -27.19
CA CYS A 63 -22.12 -3.07 -28.16
C CYS A 63 -22.83 -2.68 -29.45
N ASP A 64 -22.11 -2.50 -30.53
CA ASP A 64 -22.65 -2.09 -31.81
C ASP A 64 -23.53 -3.19 -32.44
N GLU A 65 -23.32 -4.47 -32.10
CA GLU A 65 -24.07 -5.61 -32.66
C GLU A 65 -25.47 -5.78 -32.05
N CYS A 66 -25.62 -5.57 -30.74
CA CYS A 66 -26.92 -5.83 -30.09
C CYS A 66 -27.47 -4.63 -29.31
N GLY A 67 -26.84 -3.46 -29.41
CA GLY A 67 -27.26 -2.22 -28.77
C GLY A 67 -27.12 -2.19 -27.24
N LEU A 68 -26.48 -3.19 -26.61
CA LEU A 68 -26.33 -3.22 -25.16
C LEU A 68 -25.36 -2.16 -24.67
N ASP A 69 -25.81 -1.34 -23.73
CA ASP A 69 -24.97 -0.43 -22.97
C ASP A 69 -24.54 -1.02 -21.63
N ARG A 70 -23.29 -0.77 -21.24
CA ARG A 70 -22.77 -1.09 -19.93
C ARG A 70 -22.14 0.15 -19.32
N LEU A 71 -22.44 0.40 -18.05
CA LEU A 71 -21.87 1.50 -17.28
C LEU A 71 -20.78 0.97 -16.34
N VAL A 72 -19.61 1.59 -16.38
CA VAL A 72 -18.47 1.26 -15.52
C VAL A 72 -18.15 2.47 -14.65
N PRO A 73 -18.48 2.44 -13.34
CA PRO A 73 -18.34 3.60 -12.47
C PRO A 73 -16.86 3.97 -12.25
N PHE A 74 -16.59 5.24 -11.99
CA PHE A 74 -15.25 5.71 -11.69
C PHE A 74 -14.76 5.19 -10.34
N SER A 75 -13.44 5.05 -10.22
CA SER A 75 -12.75 4.60 -9.01
C SER A 75 -11.99 5.74 -8.36
N CYS A 76 -11.83 5.72 -7.02
CA CYS A 76 -11.13 6.78 -6.29
C CYS A 76 -9.61 6.82 -6.57
N LYS A 77 -9.01 5.77 -7.11
CA LYS A 77 -7.57 5.63 -7.38
C LYS A 77 -6.68 5.86 -6.13
N ARG A 78 -7.28 5.88 -4.92
CA ARG A 78 -6.57 6.13 -3.66
C ARG A 78 -5.72 4.93 -3.22
N ARG A 79 -4.80 5.15 -2.27
CA ARG A 79 -3.77 4.16 -1.88
C ARG A 79 -3.89 3.65 -0.46
N GLY A 80 -4.86 4.14 0.31
CA GLY A 80 -5.08 3.74 1.70
C GLY A 80 -5.80 2.40 1.82
N PHE A 81 -7.08 2.45 2.15
CA PHE A 81 -7.84 1.26 2.55
C PHE A 81 -8.87 0.77 1.54
N CYS A 82 -9.18 1.50 0.47
CA CYS A 82 -10.19 1.08 -0.51
C CYS A 82 -9.86 -0.30 -1.11
N PRO A 83 -10.67 -1.36 -0.86
CA PRO A 83 -10.33 -2.72 -1.29
C PRO A 83 -10.28 -2.86 -2.81
N SER A 84 -11.17 -2.18 -3.53
CA SER A 84 -11.24 -2.23 -4.99
C SER A 84 -10.02 -1.59 -5.65
N CYS A 85 -9.66 -0.36 -5.23
CA CYS A 85 -8.50 0.33 -5.78
C CYS A 85 -7.19 -0.34 -5.35
N GLY A 86 -7.15 -0.88 -4.11
CA GLY A 86 -6.05 -1.70 -3.61
C GLY A 86 -5.87 -2.99 -4.39
N GLY A 87 -6.96 -3.74 -4.62
CA GLY A 87 -6.95 -4.98 -5.41
C GLY A 87 -6.52 -4.76 -6.86
N ARG A 88 -7.05 -3.72 -7.53
CA ARG A 88 -6.59 -3.34 -8.87
C ARG A 88 -5.10 -3.01 -8.91
N ARG A 89 -4.62 -2.23 -7.95
CA ARG A 89 -3.19 -1.87 -7.85
C ARG A 89 -2.31 -3.07 -7.58
N MET A 90 -2.77 -3.99 -6.73
CA MET A 90 -2.11 -5.27 -6.45
C MET A 90 -1.89 -6.04 -7.75
N ALA A 91 -2.94 -6.23 -8.54
CA ALA A 91 -2.87 -6.96 -9.80
C ALA A 91 -1.98 -6.25 -10.84
N ASP A 92 -2.14 -4.94 -11.03
CA ASP A 92 -1.30 -4.12 -11.93
C ASP A 92 0.19 -4.16 -11.54
N THR A 93 0.48 -4.05 -10.23
CA THR A 93 1.85 -4.11 -9.73
C THR A 93 2.45 -5.50 -9.92
N ALA A 94 1.70 -6.56 -9.62
CA ALA A 94 2.17 -7.94 -9.80
C ALA A 94 2.48 -8.24 -11.27
N ALA A 95 1.57 -7.90 -12.17
CA ALA A 95 1.76 -8.04 -13.61
C ALA A 95 3.00 -7.27 -14.10
N HIS A 96 3.13 -6.00 -13.71
CA HIS A 96 4.27 -5.17 -14.08
C HIS A 96 5.60 -5.75 -13.57
N LEU A 97 5.64 -6.20 -12.31
CA LEU A 97 6.86 -6.79 -11.74
C LEU A 97 7.26 -8.07 -12.48
N VAL A 98 6.31 -8.94 -12.75
CA VAL A 98 6.57 -10.20 -13.44
C VAL A 98 6.97 -9.94 -14.90
N ASP A 99 6.28 -9.08 -15.63
CA ASP A 99 6.52 -8.91 -17.07
C ASP A 99 7.69 -8.00 -17.41
N CYS A 100 7.97 -6.97 -16.57
CA CYS A 100 8.85 -5.87 -16.94
C CYS A 100 10.01 -5.61 -15.97
N VAL A 101 10.06 -6.27 -14.82
CA VAL A 101 11.05 -5.94 -13.77
C VAL A 101 11.84 -7.14 -13.29
N LEU A 102 11.17 -8.22 -12.87
CA LEU A 102 11.82 -9.38 -12.28
C LEU A 102 12.26 -10.34 -13.38
N PRO A 103 13.56 -10.54 -13.57
CA PRO A 103 14.10 -11.47 -14.58
C PRO A 103 13.76 -12.92 -14.25
N GLU A 104 14.03 -13.84 -15.19
CA GLU A 104 13.84 -15.27 -15.02
C GLU A 104 14.98 -15.92 -14.21
N VAL A 105 15.13 -15.46 -12.97
CA VAL A 105 16.09 -15.96 -12.00
C VAL A 105 15.36 -16.29 -10.69
N PRO A 106 15.95 -17.10 -9.79
CA PRO A 106 15.33 -17.36 -8.49
C PRO A 106 15.13 -16.06 -7.69
N VAL A 107 13.98 -15.94 -7.01
CA VAL A 107 13.62 -14.79 -6.19
C VAL A 107 13.27 -15.27 -4.78
N ARG A 108 13.83 -14.62 -3.77
CA ARG A 108 13.53 -14.88 -2.35
C ARG A 108 12.90 -13.67 -1.71
N GLN A 109 11.85 -13.92 -0.92
CA GLN A 109 11.23 -12.89 -0.08
C GLN A 109 11.97 -12.80 1.25
N TRP A 110 12.35 -11.57 1.61
CA TRP A 110 12.87 -11.21 2.93
C TRP A 110 11.86 -10.29 3.61
N VAL A 111 11.47 -10.62 4.85
CA VAL A 111 10.53 -9.81 5.63
C VAL A 111 11.22 -9.31 6.87
N LEU A 112 11.47 -7.99 6.91
CA LEU A 112 12.02 -7.32 8.09
C LEU A 112 10.88 -6.67 8.88
N THR A 113 10.68 -7.13 10.12
CA THR A 113 9.79 -6.52 11.10
C THR A 113 10.59 -5.60 12.02
N LEU A 114 10.02 -4.47 12.38
CA LEU A 114 10.65 -3.46 13.23
C LEU A 114 10.05 -3.46 14.64
N PRO A 115 10.76 -3.02 15.69
CA PRO A 115 10.19 -2.84 17.02
C PRO A 115 9.15 -1.72 17.05
N TYR A 116 8.22 -1.75 17.99
CA TYR A 116 7.07 -0.85 18.05
C TYR A 116 7.43 0.65 17.96
N PRO A 117 8.40 1.18 18.73
CA PRO A 117 8.75 2.59 18.64
C PRO A 117 9.24 2.99 17.23
N LEU A 118 10.00 2.12 16.60
CA LEU A 118 10.52 2.38 15.26
C LEU A 118 9.44 2.26 14.18
N ARG A 119 8.44 1.37 14.34
CA ARG A 119 7.28 1.30 13.45
C ARG A 119 6.49 2.60 13.46
N TYR A 120 6.24 3.17 14.66
CA TYR A 120 5.54 4.43 14.83
C TYR A 120 6.28 5.57 14.11
N ARG A 121 7.55 5.78 14.42
CA ARG A 121 8.36 6.83 13.81
C ARG A 121 8.49 6.68 12.30
N CYS A 122 8.78 5.48 11.82
CA CYS A 122 8.88 5.19 10.39
C CYS A 122 7.55 5.36 9.64
N ALA A 123 6.40 5.23 10.30
CA ALA A 123 5.12 5.38 9.64
C ALA A 123 4.91 6.79 9.07
N TYR A 124 5.48 7.82 9.69
CA TYR A 124 5.25 9.22 9.33
C TYR A 124 6.54 9.99 8.98
N ASP A 125 7.72 9.48 9.33
CA ASP A 125 9.00 10.02 8.87
C ASP A 125 9.54 9.24 7.65
N ALA A 126 9.32 9.80 6.46
CA ALA A 126 9.79 9.21 5.20
C ALA A 126 11.34 9.19 5.09
N ARG A 127 12.04 10.11 5.77
CA ARG A 127 13.51 10.16 5.78
C ARG A 127 14.05 9.04 6.66
N LEU A 128 13.47 8.83 7.85
CA LEU A 128 13.83 7.73 8.73
C LEU A 128 13.53 6.39 8.07
N THR A 129 12.33 6.21 7.50
CA THR A 129 11.96 4.99 6.75
C THR A 129 12.97 4.68 5.65
N SER A 130 13.41 5.71 4.92
CA SER A 130 14.41 5.55 3.86
C SER A 130 15.78 5.18 4.41
N ALA A 131 16.17 5.72 5.56
CA ALA A 131 17.44 5.42 6.21
C ALA A 131 17.46 3.98 6.78
N VAL A 132 16.38 3.56 7.44
CA VAL A 132 16.20 2.21 7.97
C VAL A 132 16.21 1.17 6.83
N LEU A 133 15.43 1.40 5.78
CA LEU A 133 15.44 0.52 4.61
C LEU A 133 16.81 0.43 3.96
N ARG A 134 17.54 1.54 3.86
CA ARG A 134 18.90 1.57 3.32
C ARG A 134 19.88 0.80 4.21
N ALA A 135 19.74 0.88 5.54
CA ALA A 135 20.52 0.11 6.49
C ALA A 135 20.33 -1.40 6.29
N PHE A 136 19.08 -1.83 6.15
CA PHE A 136 18.73 -3.22 5.85
C PHE A 136 19.32 -3.71 4.52
N LEU A 137 19.08 -2.97 3.43
CA LEU A 137 19.58 -3.37 2.11
C LEU A 137 21.12 -3.41 2.03
N ARG A 138 21.80 -2.52 2.74
CA ARG A 138 23.28 -2.56 2.84
C ARG A 138 23.77 -3.83 3.54
N ALA A 139 23.09 -4.25 4.61
CA ALA A 139 23.42 -5.50 5.31
C ALA A 139 23.15 -6.71 4.42
N LEU A 140 21.96 -6.78 3.82
CA LEU A 140 21.52 -7.86 2.94
C LEU A 140 22.44 -8.01 1.71
N PHE A 141 22.71 -6.92 0.99
CA PHE A 141 23.55 -6.96 -0.21
C PHE A 141 25.02 -7.24 0.11
N ALA A 142 25.51 -6.86 1.30
CA ALA A 142 26.85 -7.23 1.75
C ALA A 142 26.94 -8.75 1.96
N GLU A 143 25.93 -9.35 2.58
CA GLU A 143 25.87 -10.79 2.80
C GLU A 143 25.76 -11.57 1.49
N LEU A 144 24.89 -11.16 0.56
CA LEU A 144 24.80 -11.81 -0.76
C LEU A 144 26.14 -11.77 -1.52
N ARG A 145 26.85 -10.64 -1.48
CA ARG A 145 28.17 -10.54 -2.10
C ARG A 145 29.22 -11.38 -1.40
N ARG A 146 29.17 -11.50 -0.05
CA ARG A 146 30.06 -12.39 0.71
C ARG A 146 29.86 -13.84 0.24
N ARG A 147 28.60 -14.32 0.23
CA ARG A 147 28.23 -15.65 -0.21
C ARG A 147 28.63 -15.92 -1.68
N ALA A 148 28.43 -14.93 -2.56
CA ALA A 148 28.83 -15.06 -3.97
C ALA A 148 30.35 -15.21 -4.15
N ARG A 149 31.17 -14.58 -3.30
CA ARG A 149 32.62 -14.79 -3.31
C ARG A 149 33.01 -16.19 -2.86
N GLU A 150 32.30 -16.73 -1.88
CA GLU A 150 32.57 -18.08 -1.34
C GLU A 150 32.13 -19.18 -2.26
N HIS A 151 31.00 -19.01 -2.96
CA HIS A 151 30.40 -20.05 -3.81
C HIS A 151 30.71 -19.93 -5.30
N GLY A 152 31.23 -18.84 -5.79
CA GLY A 152 31.31 -18.66 -7.23
C GLY A 152 32.39 -17.70 -7.74
N SER A 153 33.36 -17.31 -6.91
CA SER A 153 34.45 -16.44 -7.33
C SER A 153 33.99 -15.13 -8.02
N ALA A 154 32.87 -14.54 -7.58
CA ALA A 154 32.31 -13.32 -8.13
C ALA A 154 32.80 -12.09 -7.30
N PRO A 155 33.95 -11.46 -7.62
CA PRO A 155 34.52 -10.40 -6.81
C PRO A 155 33.66 -9.14 -6.78
N ARG A 156 32.87 -8.90 -7.82
CA ARG A 156 31.99 -7.70 -7.99
C ARG A 156 30.56 -8.10 -8.34
N GLY A 157 29.87 -8.80 -7.42
CA GLY A 157 28.47 -9.17 -7.60
C GLY A 157 27.51 -7.97 -7.46
N HIS A 158 26.58 -7.84 -8.41
CA HIS A 158 25.52 -6.84 -8.40
C HIS A 158 24.21 -7.47 -7.95
N CYS A 159 23.67 -6.99 -6.83
CA CYS A 159 22.40 -7.45 -6.28
C CYS A 159 21.22 -6.64 -6.84
N GLY A 160 20.01 -7.24 -6.83
CA GLY A 160 18.77 -6.57 -7.19
C GLY A 160 17.65 -6.93 -6.23
N ALA A 161 16.80 -5.94 -5.90
CA ALA A 161 15.64 -6.17 -5.04
C ALA A 161 14.51 -5.16 -5.33
N VAL A 162 13.28 -5.58 -4.97
CA VAL A 162 12.09 -4.71 -4.92
C VAL A 162 11.51 -4.79 -3.53
N THR A 163 11.35 -3.64 -2.85
CA THR A 163 10.80 -3.58 -1.49
C THR A 163 9.40 -2.98 -1.50
N PHE A 164 8.50 -3.65 -0.80
CA PHE A 164 7.16 -3.17 -0.46
C PHE A 164 7.17 -2.72 0.99
N ILE A 165 6.78 -1.46 1.23
CA ILE A 165 6.59 -0.89 2.56
C ILE A 165 5.13 -1.11 2.93
N GLN A 166 4.83 -2.17 3.67
CA GLN A 166 3.49 -2.42 4.21
C GLN A 166 3.32 -1.68 5.54
N ARG A 167 2.13 -1.11 5.76
CA ARG A 167 1.81 -0.29 6.94
C ARG A 167 0.83 -0.95 7.89
N PHE A 168 0.36 -2.15 7.58
CA PHE A 168 -0.74 -2.81 8.28
C PHE A 168 -0.43 -4.27 8.61
N GLY A 169 -0.99 -4.73 9.72
CA GLY A 169 -1.03 -6.14 10.10
C GLY A 169 -2.32 -6.85 9.71
N SER A 170 -2.46 -8.12 10.10
CA SER A 170 -3.61 -8.97 9.75
C SER A 170 -4.92 -8.51 10.40
N ALA A 171 -4.85 -7.79 11.50
CA ALA A 171 -5.99 -7.29 12.28
C ALA A 171 -6.36 -5.83 11.98
N LEU A 172 -5.91 -5.25 10.87
CA LEU A 172 -6.01 -3.81 10.55
C LEU A 172 -5.28 -2.92 11.56
N ASN A 173 -4.30 -3.45 12.25
CA ASN A 173 -3.41 -2.68 13.10
C ASN A 173 -2.33 -1.99 12.28
N ALA A 174 -1.88 -0.83 12.74
CA ALA A 174 -0.68 -0.20 12.21
C ALA A 174 0.53 -1.13 12.46
N ASN A 175 1.20 -1.52 11.40
CA ASN A 175 2.37 -2.41 11.46
C ASN A 175 3.27 -2.15 10.24
N LEU A 176 4.19 -1.20 10.38
CA LEU A 176 5.13 -0.92 9.31
C LEU A 176 6.25 -1.97 9.28
N HIS A 177 6.35 -2.66 8.16
CA HIS A 177 7.39 -3.68 7.91
C HIS A 177 7.73 -3.72 6.41
N PHE A 178 8.85 -4.37 6.09
CA PHE A 178 9.35 -4.42 4.72
C PHE A 178 9.26 -5.84 4.17
N HIS A 179 8.50 -6.01 3.09
CA HIS A 179 8.59 -7.18 2.23
C HIS A 179 9.54 -6.88 1.08
N THR A 180 10.65 -7.58 1.01
CA THR A 180 11.67 -7.36 -0.02
C THR A 180 11.83 -8.60 -0.87
N LEU A 181 11.48 -8.49 -2.16
CA LEU A 181 11.73 -9.52 -3.18
C LEU A 181 13.15 -9.33 -3.69
N VAL A 182 14.02 -10.27 -3.42
CA VAL A 182 15.45 -10.21 -3.71
C VAL A 182 15.79 -11.27 -4.75
N LEU A 183 16.59 -10.91 -5.75
CA LEU A 183 17.15 -11.91 -6.66
C LEU A 183 18.07 -12.82 -5.83
N ASP A 184 17.79 -14.12 -5.82
CA ASP A 184 18.48 -15.09 -4.95
C ASP A 184 19.85 -15.49 -5.52
N GLY A 185 20.68 -14.45 -5.71
CA GLY A 185 21.99 -14.51 -6.33
C GLY A 185 22.50 -13.13 -6.71
N VAL A 186 23.53 -13.09 -7.52
CA VAL A 186 24.16 -11.85 -7.99
C VAL A 186 24.38 -11.88 -9.50
N TYR A 187 24.32 -10.72 -10.12
CA TYR A 187 24.80 -10.54 -11.48
C TYR A 187 26.28 -10.24 -11.48
N THR A 188 27.03 -10.91 -12.34
CA THR A 188 28.46 -10.69 -12.55
C THR A 188 28.70 -10.14 -13.95
N ARG A 189 29.71 -9.30 -14.09
CA ARG A 189 30.18 -8.78 -15.36
C ARG A 189 31.71 -8.80 -15.35
N THR A 190 32.26 -9.39 -16.38
CA THR A 190 33.69 -9.25 -16.69
C THR A 190 33.81 -8.47 -18.00
N GLU A 191 35.02 -7.92 -18.28
CA GLU A 191 35.25 -7.21 -19.54
C GLU A 191 35.05 -8.08 -20.78
N ARG A 192 35.21 -9.39 -20.63
CA ARG A 192 35.15 -10.39 -21.71
C ARG A 192 33.84 -11.19 -21.77
N GLN A 193 32.95 -11.09 -20.76
CA GLN A 193 31.73 -11.87 -20.69
C GLN A 193 30.49 -10.99 -20.50
N PRO A 194 29.36 -11.34 -21.14
CA PRO A 194 28.10 -10.65 -20.93
C PRO A 194 27.65 -10.78 -19.47
N THR A 195 26.75 -9.89 -19.05
CA THR A 195 26.14 -9.94 -17.72
C THR A 195 25.42 -11.28 -17.53
N HIS A 196 25.86 -12.06 -16.54
CA HIS A 196 25.31 -13.37 -16.25
C HIS A 196 24.88 -13.45 -14.78
N PHE A 197 23.87 -14.26 -14.46
CA PHE A 197 23.38 -14.46 -13.10
C PHE A 197 24.02 -15.69 -12.45
N LEU A 198 24.61 -15.48 -11.26
CA LEU A 198 25.11 -16.54 -10.39
C LEU A 198 24.08 -16.78 -9.28
N PRO A 199 23.29 -17.89 -9.36
CA PRO A 199 22.37 -18.22 -8.28
C PRO A 199 23.15 -18.64 -7.03
N LEU A 200 22.57 -18.38 -5.85
CA LEU A 200 23.12 -18.78 -4.56
C LEU A 200 22.23 -19.85 -3.92
N PRO A 201 22.81 -20.79 -3.15
CA PRO A 201 22.01 -21.73 -2.38
C PRO A 201 21.10 -21.02 -1.38
N PRO A 202 20.10 -21.65 -0.77
CA PRO A 202 19.31 -21.05 0.30
C PRO A 202 20.20 -20.53 1.44
N PRO A 203 19.89 -19.36 2.06
CA PRO A 203 20.65 -18.89 3.19
C PRO A 203 20.42 -19.76 4.41
N SER A 204 21.47 -20.04 5.18
CA SER A 204 21.37 -20.68 6.49
C SER A 204 20.78 -19.72 7.53
N HIS A 205 20.27 -20.24 8.65
CA HIS A 205 19.80 -19.43 9.77
C HIS A 205 20.87 -18.47 10.29
N HIS A 206 22.12 -18.92 10.35
CA HIS A 206 23.24 -18.09 10.76
C HIS A 206 23.51 -16.93 9.79
N GLU A 207 23.31 -17.13 8.49
CA GLU A 207 23.43 -16.07 7.47
C GLU A 207 22.31 -15.05 7.60
N VAL A 208 21.07 -15.49 7.85
CA VAL A 208 19.93 -14.60 8.13
C VAL A 208 20.17 -13.79 9.41
N ALA A 209 20.65 -14.45 10.47
CA ALA A 209 21.02 -13.78 11.74
C ALA A 209 22.13 -12.72 11.54
N ARG A 210 23.14 -12.99 10.71
CA ARG A 210 24.18 -11.99 10.36
C ARG A 210 23.60 -10.77 9.65
N VAL A 211 22.66 -10.96 8.73
CA VAL A 211 21.95 -9.85 8.06
C VAL A 211 21.20 -9.03 9.08
N LEU A 212 20.46 -9.66 9.99
CA LEU A 212 19.71 -8.98 11.04
C LEU A 212 20.64 -8.18 11.97
N ALA A 213 21.71 -8.80 12.49
CA ALA A 213 22.70 -8.14 13.34
C ALA A 213 23.39 -6.96 12.62
N GLY A 214 23.73 -7.14 11.35
CA GLY A 214 24.26 -6.08 10.51
C GLY A 214 23.28 -4.93 10.27
N THR A 215 22.00 -5.25 10.18
CA THR A 215 20.90 -4.28 10.07
C THR A 215 20.74 -3.50 11.36
N ALA A 216 20.62 -4.20 12.50
CA ALA A 216 20.46 -3.61 13.82
C ALA A 216 21.57 -2.60 14.15
N ARG A 217 22.84 -2.98 13.96
CA ARG A 217 23.97 -2.07 14.17
C ARG A 217 23.92 -0.80 13.30
N ARG A 218 23.44 -0.91 12.06
CA ARG A 218 23.30 0.24 11.16
C ARG A 218 22.14 1.13 11.54
N ILE A 219 21.01 0.52 11.95
CA ILE A 219 19.84 1.26 12.44
C ILE A 219 20.22 2.02 13.73
N ALA A 220 20.91 1.38 14.67
CA ALA A 220 21.38 2.04 15.90
C ALA A 220 22.21 3.30 15.59
N ARG A 221 23.13 3.25 14.61
CA ARG A 221 23.88 4.44 14.18
C ARG A 221 22.98 5.53 13.56
N VAL A 222 21.99 5.13 12.76
CA VAL A 222 21.02 6.09 12.19
C VAL A 222 20.23 6.78 13.31
N LEU A 223 19.82 6.04 14.33
CA LEU A 223 19.08 6.59 15.46
C LEU A 223 19.98 7.50 16.33
N ALA A 224 21.21 7.07 16.63
CA ALA A 224 22.16 7.88 17.39
C ALA A 224 22.47 9.23 16.71
N SER A 225 22.58 9.25 15.37
CA SER A 225 22.81 10.50 14.64
C SER A 225 21.60 11.45 14.60
N ARG A 226 20.46 11.04 15.13
CA ARG A 226 19.19 11.80 15.16
C ARG A 226 18.69 12.07 16.58
N ALA A 227 19.41 11.65 17.61
CA ALA A 227 18.96 11.74 19.00
C ALA A 227 18.84 13.17 19.52
N GLU A 228 19.55 14.13 18.92
CA GLU A 228 19.42 15.56 19.28
C GLU A 228 18.27 16.20 18.53
N GLY A 229 17.14 16.46 19.21
CA GLY A 229 15.98 17.18 18.69
C GLY A 229 14.81 16.31 18.17
N ASP A 230 14.69 15.08 18.67
CA ASP A 230 13.64 14.16 18.23
C ASP A 230 12.38 14.22 19.09
N ASP A 231 11.81 15.42 19.21
CA ASP A 231 10.44 15.60 19.66
C ASP A 231 9.49 14.87 18.71
N ASP A 232 8.45 14.21 19.25
CA ASP A 232 7.41 13.57 18.46
C ASP A 232 6.63 14.62 17.65
N ALA A 233 7.19 14.96 16.48
CA ALA A 233 6.60 15.95 15.59
C ALA A 233 5.16 15.56 15.21
N LEU A 234 4.88 14.25 15.05
CA LEU A 234 3.52 13.80 14.74
C LEU A 234 2.56 14.09 15.90
N ALA A 235 2.98 13.86 17.16
CA ALA A 235 2.13 14.14 18.31
C ALA A 235 1.87 15.65 18.49
N ARG A 236 2.83 16.48 18.12
CA ARG A 236 2.71 17.93 18.18
C ARG A 236 1.85 18.49 17.05
N ASP A 237 2.12 18.06 15.81
CA ASP A 237 1.49 18.63 14.61
C ASP A 237 0.14 18.00 14.28
N GLU A 238 -0.07 16.71 14.63
CA GLU A 238 -1.25 15.90 14.29
C GLU A 238 -1.63 14.99 15.49
N PRO A 239 -2.07 15.55 16.63
CA PRO A 239 -2.22 14.81 17.90
C PRO A 239 -3.21 13.64 17.83
N LEU A 240 -4.35 13.82 17.15
CA LEU A 240 -5.30 12.72 16.96
C LEU A 240 -4.67 11.58 16.15
N LEU A 241 -4.00 11.90 15.05
CA LEU A 241 -3.36 10.87 14.22
C LEU A 241 -2.27 10.12 15.01
N ALA A 242 -1.52 10.82 15.85
CA ALA A 242 -0.53 10.22 16.73
C ALA A 242 -1.18 9.24 17.72
N THR A 243 -2.27 9.68 18.37
CA THR A 243 -3.05 8.85 19.31
C THR A 243 -3.60 7.60 18.63
N LEU A 244 -4.25 7.75 17.46
CA LEU A 244 -4.78 6.63 16.67
C LEU A 244 -3.66 5.66 16.24
N ALA A 245 -2.52 6.18 15.81
CA ALA A 245 -1.39 5.37 15.38
C ALA A 245 -0.78 4.56 16.52
N ARG A 246 -0.57 5.17 17.70
CA ARG A 246 -0.05 4.50 18.90
C ARG A 246 -1.01 3.42 19.38
N ALA A 247 -2.29 3.75 19.55
CA ALA A 247 -3.31 2.79 19.95
C ALA A 247 -3.40 1.60 18.98
N SER A 248 -3.38 1.88 17.68
CA SER A 248 -3.42 0.85 16.63
C SER A 248 -2.19 -0.06 16.66
N LEU A 249 -0.99 0.47 16.92
CA LEU A 249 0.24 -0.31 17.09
C LEU A 249 0.17 -1.26 18.28
N LEU A 250 -0.39 -0.77 19.41
CA LEU A 250 -0.51 -1.53 20.65
C LEU A 250 -1.78 -2.40 20.72
N THR A 251 -2.56 -2.46 19.63
CA THR A 251 -3.84 -3.18 19.56
C THR A 251 -4.82 -2.76 20.65
N ARG A 252 -4.90 -1.45 20.91
CA ARG A 252 -5.78 -0.83 21.89
C ARG A 252 -6.85 0.04 21.23
N ILE A 253 -7.96 0.24 21.93
CA ILE A 253 -9.01 1.18 21.54
C ILE A 253 -8.47 2.60 21.73
N ALA A 254 -8.62 3.46 20.73
CA ALA A 254 -7.96 4.77 20.73
C ALA A 254 -8.77 5.83 21.46
N THR A 255 -10.10 5.87 21.28
CA THR A 255 -10.97 6.90 21.85
C THR A 255 -12.25 6.31 22.42
N GLY A 256 -13.06 7.13 23.11
CA GLY A 256 -14.33 6.69 23.70
C GLY A 256 -14.18 6.13 25.11
N PRO A 257 -15.30 5.59 25.69
CA PRO A 257 -15.32 5.13 27.07
C PRO A 257 -14.41 3.93 27.36
N HIS A 258 -14.00 3.21 26.31
CA HIS A 258 -13.09 2.07 26.39
C HIS A 258 -11.67 2.38 25.92
N ALA A 259 -11.30 3.66 25.83
CA ALA A 259 -9.96 4.07 25.42
C ALA A 259 -8.88 3.42 26.31
N GLY A 260 -7.85 2.86 25.67
CA GLY A 260 -6.77 2.16 26.38
C GLY A 260 -7.00 0.67 26.59
N GLU A 261 -8.22 0.17 26.49
CA GLU A 261 -8.49 -1.27 26.57
C GLU A 261 -7.92 -2.03 25.38
N ARG A 262 -7.58 -3.29 25.56
CA ARG A 262 -7.18 -4.19 24.46
C ARG A 262 -8.36 -4.43 23.53
N TRP A 263 -8.09 -4.65 22.26
CA TRP A 263 -9.12 -5.01 21.30
C TRP A 263 -9.86 -6.27 21.72
N ARG A 264 -11.18 -6.26 21.55
CA ARG A 264 -12.04 -7.42 21.87
C ARG A 264 -11.81 -8.50 20.83
N GLN A 265 -11.66 -9.72 21.29
CA GLN A 265 -11.32 -10.89 20.50
C GLN A 265 -12.45 -11.92 20.57
N LEU A 266 -12.65 -12.66 19.48
CA LEU A 266 -13.57 -13.79 19.40
C LEU A 266 -12.83 -14.98 18.81
N GLY A 267 -13.00 -16.14 19.45
CA GLY A 267 -12.41 -17.41 19.05
C GLY A 267 -12.53 -18.41 20.18
N ASP A 268 -12.31 -19.68 19.87
CA ASP A 268 -12.24 -20.71 20.90
C ASP A 268 -10.94 -20.50 21.69
N ARG A 269 -11.04 -20.26 22.98
CA ARG A 269 -9.87 -20.25 23.87
C ARG A 269 -9.24 -21.64 23.80
N VAL A 270 -8.09 -21.73 23.17
CA VAL A 270 -7.24 -22.91 23.28
C VAL A 270 -6.43 -22.72 24.55
N ASP A 271 -6.56 -23.67 25.48
CA ASP A 271 -5.65 -23.73 26.63
C ASP A 271 -4.23 -23.88 26.01
N PRO A 272 -3.25 -23.05 26.41
CA PRO A 272 -1.87 -23.20 25.95
C PRO A 272 -1.29 -24.61 26.22
N ARG A 273 -1.92 -25.37 27.11
CA ARG A 273 -1.57 -26.76 27.43
C ARG A 273 -2.13 -27.80 26.46
N ASP A 274 -3.15 -27.43 25.64
CA ASP A 274 -3.80 -28.31 24.65
C ASP A 274 -3.21 -28.17 23.24
N THR A 275 -2.18 -27.36 23.05
CA THR A 275 -1.38 -27.39 21.83
C THR A 275 -0.51 -28.65 21.89
N ASP A 276 -1.10 -29.76 21.40
CA ASP A 276 -0.35 -30.97 21.06
C ASP A 276 0.86 -30.55 20.22
N ASP A 277 2.03 -30.67 20.82
CA ASP A 277 3.33 -30.45 20.20
C ASP A 277 3.52 -31.43 19.04
N LYS A 278 2.95 -31.09 17.90
CA LYS A 278 3.31 -31.74 16.64
C LYS A 278 4.50 -31.00 16.07
N ASP A 279 5.67 -31.57 16.31
CA ASP A 279 7.01 -31.22 15.84
C ASP A 279 7.70 -30.02 16.52
N PRO A 280 8.45 -30.23 17.63
CA PRO A 280 9.39 -29.25 18.14
C PRO A 280 10.55 -28.96 17.14
N GLU A 281 10.76 -29.80 16.11
CA GLU A 281 11.76 -29.55 15.07
C GLU A 281 11.31 -28.62 13.96
N ALA A 282 10.02 -28.30 13.84
CA ALA A 282 9.47 -27.42 12.81
C ALA A 282 9.32 -25.95 13.23
N SER A 283 9.62 -25.59 14.47
CA SER A 283 9.75 -24.18 14.86
C SER A 283 11.09 -23.64 14.36
N HIS A 284 11.14 -23.29 13.08
CA HIS A 284 12.24 -22.50 12.54
C HIS A 284 12.38 -21.22 13.37
N HIS A 285 13.37 -21.20 14.25
CA HIS A 285 13.67 -20.02 15.06
C HIS A 285 13.97 -18.85 14.13
N VAL A 286 12.99 -17.93 14.03
CA VAL A 286 13.18 -16.69 13.29
C VAL A 286 14.22 -15.87 14.04
N PRO A 287 15.33 -15.46 13.43
CA PRO A 287 16.29 -14.60 14.09
C PRO A 287 15.63 -13.33 14.62
N GLU A 288 15.81 -13.04 15.90
CA GLU A 288 15.33 -11.84 16.57
C GLU A 288 16.47 -11.07 17.21
N GLN A 289 16.42 -9.75 17.15
CA GLN A 289 17.40 -8.87 17.79
C GLN A 289 16.81 -7.48 18.06
N GLY A 290 16.74 -7.08 19.31
CA GLY A 290 16.25 -5.74 19.69
C GLY A 290 14.81 -5.49 19.22
N GLY A 291 13.93 -6.48 19.31
CA GLY A 291 12.53 -6.42 18.83
C GLY A 291 12.38 -6.39 17.31
N MET A 292 13.46 -6.62 16.56
CA MET A 292 13.43 -6.84 15.10
C MET A 292 13.46 -8.32 14.79
N SER A 293 12.69 -8.76 13.79
CA SER A 293 12.76 -10.13 13.27
C SER A 293 12.97 -10.12 11.75
N LEU A 294 13.62 -11.17 11.24
CA LEU A 294 13.93 -11.30 9.82
C LEU A 294 13.64 -12.72 9.31
N HIS A 295 12.71 -12.81 8.34
CA HIS A 295 12.34 -14.06 7.66
C HIS A 295 12.89 -14.09 6.25
N ALA A 296 13.34 -15.26 5.78
CA ALA A 296 13.88 -15.45 4.42
C ALA A 296 13.55 -16.83 3.81
N GLU A 297 12.47 -17.47 4.25
CA GLU A 297 12.17 -18.87 3.86
C GLU A 297 11.48 -18.98 2.51
N VAL A 298 10.64 -17.99 2.14
CA VAL A 298 9.86 -18.06 0.90
C VAL A 298 10.74 -17.79 -0.31
N ALA A 299 10.94 -18.80 -1.14
CA ALA A 299 11.68 -18.68 -2.40
C ALA A 299 10.82 -19.17 -3.58
N VAL A 300 11.05 -18.56 -4.74
CA VAL A 300 10.41 -18.91 -6.01
C VAL A 300 11.49 -19.27 -7.03
N PRO A 301 11.44 -20.48 -7.65
CA PRO A 301 12.36 -20.88 -8.71
C PRO A 301 12.26 -19.98 -9.95
N ALA A 302 13.34 -19.87 -10.72
CA ALA A 302 13.47 -18.99 -11.89
C ALA A 302 12.31 -19.10 -12.90
N ARG A 303 11.86 -20.33 -13.19
CA ARG A 303 10.86 -20.61 -14.23
C ARG A 303 9.41 -20.59 -13.74
N ASP A 304 9.17 -20.51 -12.44
CA ASP A 304 7.81 -20.51 -11.89
C ASP A 304 7.22 -19.10 -11.82
N ARG A 305 6.90 -18.55 -13.00
CA ARG A 305 6.33 -17.21 -13.15
C ARG A 305 4.96 -17.08 -12.46
N ARG A 306 4.15 -18.16 -12.44
CA ARG A 306 2.84 -18.15 -11.77
C ARG A 306 2.99 -18.03 -10.25
N ARG A 307 3.92 -18.76 -9.65
CA ARG A 307 4.22 -18.65 -8.22
C ARG A 307 4.81 -17.28 -7.88
N LEU A 308 5.65 -16.71 -8.76
CA LEU A 308 6.18 -15.36 -8.60
C LEU A 308 5.05 -14.31 -8.64
N GLU A 309 4.08 -14.45 -9.55
CA GLU A 309 2.93 -13.54 -9.62
C GLU A 309 2.06 -13.63 -8.37
N ARG A 310 1.79 -14.84 -7.86
CA ARG A 310 1.09 -15.02 -6.56
C ARG A 310 1.85 -14.39 -5.41
N LEU A 311 3.18 -14.50 -5.36
CA LEU A 311 3.99 -13.83 -4.35
C LEU A 311 3.91 -12.29 -4.50
N CYS A 312 3.96 -11.76 -5.72
CA CYS A 312 3.79 -10.33 -5.99
C CYS A 312 2.40 -9.84 -5.56
N HIS A 313 1.32 -10.59 -5.80
CA HIS A 313 -0.02 -10.30 -5.28
C HIS A 313 -0.02 -10.26 -3.75
N TYR A 314 0.59 -11.25 -3.11
CA TYR A 314 0.65 -11.31 -1.64
C TYR A 314 1.33 -10.08 -1.01
N VAL A 315 2.48 -9.66 -1.55
CA VAL A 315 3.23 -8.52 -1.00
C VAL A 315 2.62 -7.15 -1.36
N ALA A 316 1.83 -7.08 -2.44
CA ALA A 316 1.14 -5.87 -2.90
C ALA A 316 -0.32 -5.76 -2.43
N ARG A 317 -0.80 -6.71 -1.61
CA ARG A 317 -2.20 -6.78 -1.18
C ARG A 317 -2.68 -5.51 -0.47
N PRO A 318 -4.00 -5.17 -0.55
CA PRO A 318 -4.60 -4.12 0.26
C PRO A 318 -4.69 -4.52 1.74
N ALA A 319 -4.87 -3.53 2.62
CA ALA A 319 -5.02 -3.73 4.05
C ALA A 319 -6.27 -4.55 4.39
N LEU A 320 -7.37 -4.29 3.70
CA LEU A 320 -8.67 -4.93 3.92
C LEU A 320 -9.17 -5.57 2.62
N ALA A 321 -9.64 -6.80 2.72
CA ALA A 321 -10.49 -7.46 1.75
C ALA A 321 -11.94 -7.41 2.24
N SER A 322 -12.89 -7.10 1.35
CA SER A 322 -14.28 -6.78 1.72
C SER A 322 -15.02 -7.95 2.40
N ASP A 323 -14.64 -9.19 2.07
CA ASP A 323 -15.21 -10.43 2.61
C ASP A 323 -14.77 -10.77 4.04
N ARG A 324 -13.91 -9.94 4.63
CA ARG A 324 -13.38 -10.16 6.00
C ARG A 324 -14.11 -9.35 7.07
N LEU A 325 -14.95 -8.41 6.68
CA LEU A 325 -15.67 -7.53 7.59
C LEU A 325 -17.17 -7.86 7.56
N GLU A 326 -17.73 -8.19 8.70
CA GLU A 326 -19.14 -8.56 8.88
C GLU A 326 -19.76 -7.68 9.97
N GLU A 327 -21.02 -7.29 9.79
CA GLU A 327 -21.82 -6.60 10.80
C GLU A 327 -22.67 -7.66 11.55
N ARG A 328 -22.56 -7.66 12.86
CA ARG A 328 -23.25 -8.61 13.75
C ARG A 328 -24.66 -8.09 14.12
N PRO A 329 -25.57 -8.97 14.57
CA PRO A 329 -26.91 -8.54 15.01
C PRO A 329 -26.88 -7.55 16.18
N ASP A 330 -25.81 -7.53 16.99
CA ASP A 330 -25.63 -6.58 18.09
C ASP A 330 -25.09 -5.21 17.65
N GLY A 331 -24.95 -4.98 16.33
CA GLY A 331 -24.43 -3.74 15.73
C GLY A 331 -22.91 -3.62 15.72
N ARG A 332 -22.18 -4.52 16.38
CA ARG A 332 -20.71 -4.56 16.35
C ARG A 332 -20.22 -5.16 15.04
N LEU A 333 -18.99 -4.82 14.69
CA LEU A 333 -18.29 -5.37 13.55
C LEU A 333 -17.39 -6.53 13.98
N ALA A 334 -17.33 -7.58 13.15
CA ALA A 334 -16.40 -8.69 13.29
C ALA A 334 -15.44 -8.67 12.09
N LEU A 335 -14.15 -8.52 12.37
CA LEU A 335 -13.09 -8.64 11.37
C LEU A 335 -12.47 -10.03 11.44
N ARG A 336 -12.72 -10.87 10.44
CA ARG A 336 -12.12 -12.20 10.35
C ARG A 336 -10.61 -12.09 10.11
N LEU A 337 -9.80 -12.76 10.94
CA LEU A 337 -8.36 -12.85 10.78
C LEU A 337 -8.02 -13.76 9.59
N LYS A 338 -6.93 -13.47 8.91
CA LYS A 338 -6.44 -14.29 7.81
C LYS A 338 -5.96 -15.67 8.28
N THR A 339 -5.36 -15.71 9.46
CA THR A 339 -4.87 -16.91 10.13
C THR A 339 -5.29 -16.79 11.60
N ARG A 340 -5.76 -17.89 12.19
CA ARG A 340 -6.05 -17.98 13.62
C ARG A 340 -4.79 -17.63 14.42
N TRP A 341 -4.91 -16.84 15.46
CA TRP A 341 -3.81 -16.56 16.38
C TRP A 341 -3.53 -17.77 17.28
N ARG A 342 -2.37 -17.77 17.92
CA ARG A 342 -1.97 -18.87 18.83
C ARG A 342 -2.94 -19.06 20.00
N ASP A 343 -3.51 -17.96 20.52
CA ASP A 343 -4.52 -17.95 21.59
C ASP A 343 -5.92 -18.39 21.14
N GLY A 344 -6.07 -18.82 19.90
CA GLY A 344 -7.34 -19.26 19.34
C GLY A 344 -8.20 -18.18 18.71
N THR A 345 -7.79 -16.92 18.74
CA THR A 345 -8.54 -15.79 18.17
C THR A 345 -8.73 -15.97 16.67
N THR A 346 -9.96 -15.89 16.21
CA THR A 346 -10.35 -15.96 14.79
C THR A 346 -10.87 -14.63 14.26
N HIS A 347 -11.46 -13.81 15.13
CA HIS A 347 -12.03 -12.50 14.77
C HIS A 347 -11.67 -11.42 15.79
N ILE A 348 -11.56 -10.20 15.31
CA ILE A 348 -11.48 -9.00 16.15
C ILE A 348 -12.83 -8.31 16.12
N LEU A 349 -13.41 -8.08 17.29
CA LEU A 349 -14.65 -7.33 17.45
C LEU A 349 -14.38 -5.84 17.65
N MET A 350 -15.23 -4.99 17.10
CA MET A 350 -15.09 -3.53 17.22
C MET A 350 -16.45 -2.84 17.07
N GLU A 351 -16.57 -1.67 17.67
CA GLU A 351 -17.67 -0.76 17.41
C GLU A 351 -17.49 -0.09 16.03
N PRO A 352 -18.59 0.34 15.37
CA PRO A 352 -18.50 0.98 14.04
C PRO A 352 -17.51 2.14 13.96
N HIS A 353 -17.47 3.03 14.96
CA HIS A 353 -16.54 4.17 15.00
C HIS A 353 -15.06 3.72 15.13
N GLU A 354 -14.77 2.63 15.86
CA GLU A 354 -13.41 2.10 16.00
C GLU A 354 -12.83 1.64 14.65
N LEU A 355 -13.68 1.28 13.67
CA LEU A 355 -13.21 0.94 12.34
C LEU A 355 -12.50 2.12 11.66
N LEU A 356 -13.08 3.33 11.75
CA LEU A 356 -12.43 4.53 11.19
C LEU A 356 -11.11 4.83 11.92
N GLU A 357 -11.08 4.69 13.24
CA GLU A 357 -9.86 4.86 14.04
C GLU A 357 -8.73 3.91 13.61
N ARG A 358 -9.07 2.69 13.20
CA ARG A 358 -8.10 1.70 12.69
C ARG A 358 -7.70 1.96 11.25
N LEU A 359 -8.60 2.46 10.42
CA LEU A 359 -8.31 2.76 9.00
C LEU A 359 -7.41 3.98 8.83
N VAL A 360 -7.62 5.03 9.64
CA VAL A 360 -6.90 6.31 9.55
C VAL A 360 -5.37 6.15 9.60
N PRO A 361 -4.77 5.42 10.56
CA PRO A 361 -3.32 5.25 10.62
C PRO A 361 -2.73 4.46 9.45
N LEU A 362 -3.55 3.70 8.71
CA LEU A 362 -3.09 2.91 7.57
C LEU A 362 -2.93 3.73 6.30
N ILE A 363 -3.59 4.90 6.23
CA ILE A 363 -3.53 5.79 5.07
C ILE A 363 -2.12 6.36 4.94
N PRO A 364 -1.44 6.10 3.80
CA PRO A 364 -0.08 6.58 3.62
C PRO A 364 -0.06 8.10 3.42
N PRO A 365 0.95 8.81 3.96
CA PRO A 365 1.16 10.22 3.69
C PRO A 365 1.27 10.50 2.17
N PRO A 366 0.95 11.73 1.74
CA PRO A 366 1.16 12.13 0.35
C PRO A 366 2.59 11.88 -0.12
N ARG A 367 2.75 11.49 -1.40
CA ARG A 367 4.04 11.20 -2.04
C ARG A 367 4.86 10.06 -1.40
N ALA A 368 4.31 9.29 -0.44
CA ALA A 368 4.98 8.10 0.09
C ALA A 368 5.04 7.00 -0.96
N HIS A 369 6.26 6.60 -1.34
CA HIS A 369 6.49 5.49 -2.27
C HIS A 369 6.45 4.17 -1.49
N GLN A 370 5.40 3.39 -1.71
CA GLN A 370 5.22 2.07 -1.06
C GLN A 370 6.01 0.96 -1.75
N VAL A 371 6.41 1.14 -3.01
CA VAL A 371 7.24 0.20 -3.76
C VAL A 371 8.54 0.89 -4.15
N ARG A 372 9.68 0.25 -3.87
CA ARG A 372 11.01 0.80 -4.14
C ARG A 372 11.91 -0.24 -4.80
N TYR A 373 12.66 0.19 -5.80
CA TYR A 373 13.57 -0.64 -6.59
C TYR A 373 15.02 -0.40 -6.19
N HIS A 374 15.83 -1.46 -6.12
CA HIS A 374 17.18 -1.39 -5.57
C HIS A 374 18.20 -2.16 -6.42
N GLY A 375 19.46 -1.72 -6.37
CA GLY A 375 20.56 -2.36 -7.08
C GLY A 375 20.34 -2.36 -8.59
N VAL A 376 20.55 -3.49 -9.27
CA VAL A 376 20.38 -3.61 -10.73
C VAL A 376 18.93 -3.42 -11.20
N LEU A 377 17.96 -3.51 -10.30
CA LEU A 377 16.55 -3.27 -10.62
C LEU A 377 16.14 -1.79 -10.46
N ALA A 378 17.01 -0.94 -9.91
CA ALA A 378 16.71 0.49 -9.77
C ALA A 378 16.58 1.16 -11.16
N PRO A 379 15.65 2.12 -11.33
CA PRO A 379 15.42 2.77 -12.62
C PRO A 379 16.67 3.42 -13.24
N CYS A 380 17.56 3.95 -12.39
CA CYS A 380 18.82 4.61 -12.81
C CYS A 380 20.02 3.67 -12.88
N ALA A 381 19.85 2.35 -12.68
CA ALA A 381 20.99 1.42 -12.71
C ALA A 381 21.46 1.20 -14.15
N SER A 382 22.75 1.39 -14.41
CA SER A 382 23.38 1.24 -15.73
C SER A 382 23.26 -0.18 -16.33
N ALA A 383 23.11 -1.20 -15.47
CA ALA A 383 22.94 -2.59 -15.88
C ALA A 383 21.47 -2.99 -16.08
N ARG A 384 20.51 -2.12 -15.72
CA ARG A 384 19.09 -2.48 -15.69
C ARG A 384 18.58 -3.05 -17.02
N ASP A 385 18.87 -2.40 -18.11
CA ASP A 385 18.36 -2.81 -19.44
C ASP A 385 18.84 -4.19 -19.91
N ARG A 386 19.91 -4.68 -19.31
CA ARG A 386 20.47 -6.02 -19.60
C ARG A 386 19.96 -7.11 -18.66
N VAL A 387 19.29 -6.69 -17.59
CA VAL A 387 18.83 -7.57 -16.51
C VAL A 387 17.32 -7.75 -16.54
N VAL A 388 16.57 -6.66 -16.71
CA VAL A 388 15.10 -6.70 -16.71
C VAL A 388 14.57 -7.29 -18.02
N PRO A 389 13.42 -8.00 -17.98
CA PRO A 389 12.72 -8.41 -19.19
C PRO A 389 12.45 -7.19 -20.09
N GLY A 390 12.72 -7.31 -21.39
CA GLY A 390 12.33 -6.29 -22.35
C GLY A 390 10.81 -6.14 -22.44
N PRO A 391 10.30 -5.03 -22.98
CA PRO A 391 8.87 -4.90 -23.22
C PRO A 391 8.42 -6.03 -24.13
N ARG A 392 7.48 -6.86 -23.68
CA ARG A 392 6.86 -7.89 -24.52
C ARG A 392 6.20 -7.18 -25.70
N PRO A 393 6.43 -7.63 -26.96
CA PRO A 393 5.71 -7.11 -28.11
C PRO A 393 4.22 -7.41 -27.90
N THR A 394 3.44 -6.39 -27.56
CA THR A 394 1.99 -6.49 -27.52
C THR A 394 1.51 -6.69 -28.95
N ARG A 395 0.74 -7.74 -29.19
CA ARG A 395 -0.01 -7.96 -30.44
C ARG A 395 -0.79 -6.68 -30.72
N ALA A 396 -0.35 -5.96 -31.75
CA ALA A 396 -0.86 -4.62 -32.05
C ALA A 396 -2.34 -4.71 -32.49
N THR A 397 -3.24 -4.49 -31.57
CA THR A 397 -4.57 -3.96 -31.88
C THR A 397 -4.46 -2.44 -31.78
N ARG A 398 -4.58 -1.76 -32.90
CA ARG A 398 -4.74 -0.30 -33.01
C ARG A 398 -6.04 0.09 -32.34
N GLU A 399 -6.01 0.38 -31.04
CA GLU A 399 -7.13 1.02 -30.35
C GLU A 399 -6.67 2.29 -29.66
N PRO A 400 -7.46 3.39 -29.66
CA PRO A 400 -7.10 4.62 -28.97
C PRO A 400 -7.04 4.35 -27.47
N SER A 401 -5.95 4.76 -26.85
CA SER A 401 -5.68 4.52 -25.42
C SER A 401 -6.69 5.25 -24.56
N ILE A 402 -7.55 4.51 -23.87
CA ILE A 402 -8.54 4.97 -22.90
C ILE A 402 -7.92 5.90 -21.83
N GLU A 403 -6.65 5.69 -21.50
CA GLU A 403 -5.92 6.50 -20.49
C GLU A 403 -5.60 7.93 -20.94
N ARG A 404 -5.53 8.24 -22.24
CA ARG A 404 -5.29 9.62 -22.69
C ARG A 404 -6.52 10.51 -22.51
N MET A 405 -7.71 9.97 -22.60
CA MET A 405 -8.94 10.74 -22.39
C MET A 405 -9.21 10.99 -20.91
N ALA A 406 -8.88 10.02 -20.04
CA ALA A 406 -9.02 10.18 -18.58
C ALA A 406 -7.92 11.05 -17.94
N ALA A 407 -6.74 11.16 -18.58
CA ALA A 407 -5.65 12.00 -18.06
C ALA A 407 -5.78 13.47 -18.49
N SER A 408 -6.46 13.76 -19.61
CA SER A 408 -6.71 15.13 -20.07
C SER A 408 -7.87 15.83 -19.34
N ALA A 409 -8.75 15.09 -18.71
CA ALA A 409 -9.90 15.61 -17.97
C ALA A 409 -9.57 16.05 -16.51
N GLY A 410 -8.35 15.78 -16.03
CA GLY A 410 -7.94 16.01 -14.63
C GLY A 410 -7.25 17.34 -14.31
N SER A 411 -7.12 18.30 -15.23
CA SER A 411 -6.43 19.55 -14.93
C SER A 411 -7.07 20.76 -15.61
N LYS A 412 -8.09 21.32 -14.99
CA LYS A 412 -8.40 22.77 -14.99
C LYS A 412 -9.58 23.05 -14.07
N ALA A 413 -9.28 23.43 -12.83
CA ALA A 413 -10.15 24.30 -12.07
C ALA A 413 -9.70 25.74 -12.35
N PRO A 414 -10.59 26.69 -12.66
CA PRO A 414 -10.20 28.07 -12.82
C PRO A 414 -10.02 28.73 -11.44
N SER A 415 -8.87 29.33 -11.21
CA SER A 415 -8.67 30.28 -10.10
C SER A 415 -9.24 31.64 -10.48
N PRO A 416 -9.92 32.36 -9.60
CA PRO A 416 -10.36 33.73 -9.86
C PRO A 416 -9.26 34.75 -9.63
N GLY A 417 -9.03 35.57 -10.61
CA GLY A 417 -8.63 36.97 -10.59
C GLY A 417 -7.41 37.39 -9.76
N ALA A 418 -6.32 37.69 -10.43
CA ALA A 418 -5.37 38.70 -9.96
C ALA A 418 -5.04 39.63 -11.13
N ARG A 419 -5.13 40.91 -10.84
CA ARG A 419 -4.96 42.07 -11.72
C ARG A 419 -3.50 42.19 -12.14
N ASP A 420 -3.27 42.66 -13.36
CA ASP A 420 -1.98 43.09 -13.87
C ASP A 420 -1.40 44.26 -13.06
N PRO A 421 -0.09 44.34 -12.89
CA PRO A 421 0.59 45.63 -12.80
C PRO A 421 1.60 45.85 -13.95
N GLU A 422 1.61 47.04 -14.33
CA GLU A 422 2.32 47.79 -15.34
C GLU A 422 3.81 47.45 -15.56
N VAL A 423 4.17 47.64 -16.82
CA VAL A 423 5.52 47.80 -17.39
C VAL A 423 6.32 48.86 -16.61
N ASN A 424 7.55 48.51 -16.20
CA ASN A 424 8.58 49.52 -15.98
C ASN A 424 9.91 49.04 -16.59
N ASP A 425 10.38 49.90 -17.51
CA ASP A 425 11.64 49.86 -18.21
C ASP A 425 12.78 50.31 -17.27
N GLY A 426 13.89 49.58 -17.24
CA GLY A 426 15.01 49.91 -16.39
C GLY A 426 16.29 49.13 -16.71
N SER A 427 17.06 49.70 -17.64
CA SER A 427 18.43 49.31 -17.98
C SER A 427 19.36 49.17 -16.76
N ALA A 428 20.10 48.04 -16.63
CA ALA A 428 21.34 47.98 -15.85
C ALA A 428 22.33 46.92 -16.39
N ARG A 429 23.42 47.41 -16.70
CA ARG A 429 24.79 47.02 -17.04
C ARG A 429 25.23 45.63 -16.60
N GLY A 430 25.84 44.88 -17.51
CA GLY A 430 26.44 43.57 -17.34
C GLY A 430 27.69 43.58 -16.45
N ASP A 431 27.82 42.48 -15.70
CA ASP A 431 29.05 42.06 -15.02
C ASP A 431 29.62 40.81 -15.75
N PRO A 432 30.85 40.85 -16.25
CA PRO A 432 31.41 39.75 -17.04
C PRO A 432 32.29 38.83 -16.21
N ARG A 433 31.73 38.08 -15.23
CA ARG A 433 32.48 36.98 -14.57
C ARG A 433 31.53 35.97 -13.92
N ALA A 434 30.88 35.14 -14.76
CA ALA A 434 30.30 33.89 -14.27
C ALA A 434 30.85 32.73 -15.14
N PRO A 435 31.29 31.60 -14.54
CA PRO A 435 31.79 30.47 -15.30
C PRO A 435 30.65 29.82 -16.08
N HIS A 436 30.87 29.61 -17.38
CA HIS A 436 29.97 28.90 -18.28
C HIS A 436 29.58 27.55 -17.71
N ARG A 437 28.33 27.40 -17.23
CA ARG A 437 27.72 26.10 -17.06
C ARG A 437 27.61 25.46 -18.44
N ARG A 438 28.37 24.39 -18.64
CA ARG A 438 28.15 23.48 -19.78
C ARG A 438 26.79 22.86 -19.63
N ASP A 439 25.92 23.07 -20.59
CA ASP A 439 24.65 22.35 -20.68
C ASP A 439 24.93 20.83 -20.66
N PRO A 440 24.19 20.04 -19.89
CA PRO A 440 24.33 18.60 -19.95
C PRO A 440 23.93 18.12 -21.36
N PRO A 441 24.61 17.10 -21.93
CA PRO A 441 24.29 16.59 -23.25
C PRO A 441 22.82 16.16 -23.31
N PRO A 442 22.14 16.29 -24.45
CA PRO A 442 20.74 15.94 -24.62
C PRO A 442 20.55 14.49 -24.17
N ASN A 443 19.61 14.31 -23.24
CA ASN A 443 19.34 13.08 -22.53
C ASN A 443 18.83 12.02 -23.53
N ALA A 444 19.70 11.15 -24.02
CA ALA A 444 19.37 9.99 -24.86
C ALA A 444 18.41 8.98 -24.22
N ALA A 445 17.97 9.25 -22.97
CA ALA A 445 16.98 8.45 -22.25
C ALA A 445 15.52 8.83 -22.56
N ALA A 446 15.27 9.90 -23.33
CA ALA A 446 13.91 10.42 -23.56
C ALA A 446 13.11 9.61 -24.61
N ASP A 447 13.77 8.77 -25.39
CA ASP A 447 13.14 8.09 -26.55
C ASP A 447 12.90 6.59 -26.36
N ARG A 448 13.01 6.09 -25.12
CA ARG A 448 12.69 4.69 -24.84
C ARG A 448 11.20 4.55 -24.52
N PRO A 449 10.47 3.67 -25.21
CA PRO A 449 9.07 3.42 -24.90
C PRO A 449 8.95 2.97 -23.44
N ARG A 450 8.27 3.78 -22.63
CA ARG A 450 7.98 3.40 -21.24
C ARG A 450 7.15 2.13 -21.27
N PRO A 451 7.45 1.10 -20.43
CA PRO A 451 6.65 -0.09 -20.36
C PRO A 451 5.20 0.31 -20.07
N ARG A 452 4.31 -0.03 -20.99
CA ARG A 452 2.89 0.34 -20.92
C ARG A 452 2.26 -0.48 -19.79
N ARG A 453 1.59 0.19 -18.85
CA ARG A 453 0.73 -0.48 -17.90
C ARG A 453 -0.41 -1.14 -18.66
N LEU A 454 -0.87 -2.31 -18.17
CA LEU A 454 -2.02 -2.99 -18.73
C LEU A 454 -3.25 -2.10 -18.67
N ALA A 455 -4.03 -2.07 -19.74
CA ALA A 455 -5.33 -1.42 -19.73
C ALA A 455 -6.25 -2.13 -18.72
N TRP A 456 -7.25 -1.41 -18.21
CA TRP A 456 -8.16 -1.95 -17.19
C TRP A 456 -8.81 -3.29 -17.60
N ALA A 457 -9.25 -3.42 -18.84
CA ALA A 457 -9.85 -4.64 -19.35
C ALA A 457 -8.84 -5.80 -19.44
N GLU A 458 -7.62 -5.54 -19.89
CA GLU A 458 -6.53 -6.53 -19.94
C GLU A 458 -6.14 -7.00 -18.53
N LEU A 459 -6.15 -6.08 -17.55
CA LEU A 459 -5.86 -6.42 -16.16
C LEU A 459 -6.96 -7.31 -15.55
N LEU A 460 -8.23 -7.04 -15.84
CA LEU A 460 -9.34 -7.89 -15.41
C LEU A 460 -9.27 -9.29 -16.04
N GLN A 461 -8.96 -9.36 -17.33
CA GLN A 461 -8.79 -10.62 -18.02
C GLN A 461 -7.65 -11.45 -17.41
N ARG A 462 -6.52 -10.82 -17.10
CA ARG A 462 -5.36 -11.51 -16.53
C ARG A 462 -5.57 -11.95 -15.08
N ALA A 463 -6.15 -11.09 -14.24
CA ALA A 463 -6.23 -11.33 -12.80
C ALA A 463 -7.46 -12.16 -12.38
N PHE A 464 -8.55 -12.07 -13.15
CA PHE A 464 -9.85 -12.66 -12.80
C PHE A 464 -10.47 -13.49 -13.92
N GLU A 465 -9.78 -13.65 -15.06
CA GLU A 465 -10.27 -14.35 -16.26
C GLU A 465 -11.59 -13.74 -16.80
N VAL A 466 -11.83 -12.44 -16.53
CA VAL A 466 -13.04 -11.71 -16.93
C VAL A 466 -12.73 -10.79 -18.10
N ASP A 467 -13.29 -11.06 -19.30
CA ASP A 467 -13.24 -10.11 -20.42
C ASP A 467 -14.31 -9.03 -20.24
N ALA A 468 -13.86 -7.88 -19.71
CA ALA A 468 -14.75 -6.75 -19.42
C ALA A 468 -15.31 -6.06 -20.69
N LEU A 469 -14.71 -6.29 -21.85
CA LEU A 469 -15.16 -5.73 -23.14
C LEU A 469 -15.92 -6.74 -24.00
N ARG A 470 -16.16 -7.95 -23.52
CA ARG A 470 -17.04 -8.92 -24.19
C ARG A 470 -18.49 -8.66 -23.82
N CYS A 471 -19.34 -8.55 -24.81
CA CYS A 471 -20.76 -8.36 -24.59
C CYS A 471 -21.39 -9.63 -23.98
N PRO A 472 -22.09 -9.55 -22.84
CA PRO A 472 -22.70 -10.72 -22.21
C PRO A 472 -23.93 -11.23 -23.00
N ARG A 473 -24.46 -10.43 -23.91
CA ARG A 473 -25.68 -10.76 -24.68
C ARG A 473 -25.36 -11.50 -25.99
N CYS A 474 -24.41 -10.99 -26.77
CA CYS A 474 -24.10 -11.53 -28.09
C CYS A 474 -22.63 -12.01 -28.26
N GLY A 475 -21.78 -11.83 -27.25
CA GLY A 475 -20.37 -12.20 -27.30
C GLY A 475 -19.46 -11.26 -28.09
N ALA A 476 -20.00 -10.26 -28.79
CA ALA A 476 -19.24 -9.30 -29.56
C ALA A 476 -18.40 -8.37 -28.68
N ARG A 477 -17.43 -7.68 -29.28
CA ARG A 477 -16.58 -6.72 -28.55
C ARG A 477 -17.28 -5.38 -28.38
N MET A 478 -17.37 -4.93 -27.14
CA MET A 478 -17.91 -3.62 -26.79
C MET A 478 -16.86 -2.52 -26.92
N ARG A 479 -17.26 -1.33 -27.31
CA ARG A 479 -16.40 -0.15 -27.41
C ARG A 479 -16.73 0.92 -26.37
N LEU A 480 -15.75 1.71 -25.98
CA LEU A 480 -15.93 2.88 -25.12
C LEU A 480 -16.57 3.99 -25.96
N VAL A 481 -17.71 4.52 -25.49
CA VAL A 481 -18.44 5.61 -26.15
C VAL A 481 -18.11 6.96 -25.53
N ALA A 482 -18.20 7.06 -24.19
CA ALA A 482 -18.01 8.32 -23.48
C ALA A 482 -17.57 8.12 -22.02
N ALA A 483 -16.93 9.15 -21.47
CA ALA A 483 -16.72 9.34 -20.04
C ALA A 483 -17.72 10.41 -19.57
N ILE A 484 -18.60 10.05 -18.66
CA ILE A 484 -19.64 10.93 -18.10
C ILE A 484 -19.17 11.39 -16.73
N GLU A 485 -18.71 12.65 -16.64
CA GLU A 485 -18.16 13.25 -15.41
C GLU A 485 -19.11 14.28 -14.79
N ASP A 486 -19.98 14.89 -15.63
CA ASP A 486 -20.97 15.87 -15.19
C ASP A 486 -22.09 15.17 -14.39
N PRO A 487 -22.33 15.58 -13.12
CA PRO A 487 -23.32 14.95 -12.26
C PRO A 487 -24.76 15.07 -12.78
N ASP A 488 -25.09 16.15 -13.48
CA ASP A 488 -26.46 16.37 -14.01
C ASP A 488 -26.69 15.49 -15.24
N VAL A 489 -25.70 15.35 -16.11
CA VAL A 489 -25.75 14.43 -17.24
C VAL A 489 -25.80 12.98 -16.73
N ALA A 490 -24.98 12.63 -15.74
CA ALA A 490 -24.99 11.31 -15.13
C ALA A 490 -26.38 10.98 -14.56
N ARG A 491 -26.99 11.92 -13.83
CA ARG A 491 -28.32 11.76 -13.24
C ARG A 491 -29.40 11.51 -14.29
N LYS A 492 -29.42 12.28 -15.39
CA LYS A 492 -30.36 12.10 -16.50
C LYS A 492 -30.21 10.73 -17.14
N ILE A 493 -28.99 10.30 -17.44
CA ILE A 493 -28.73 8.98 -18.04
C ILE A 493 -29.18 7.85 -17.10
N LEU A 494 -28.84 7.94 -15.81
CA LEU A 494 -29.20 6.93 -14.82
C LEU A 494 -30.73 6.83 -14.65
N ALA A 495 -31.43 7.98 -14.63
CA ALA A 495 -32.88 8.01 -14.57
C ALA A 495 -33.54 7.37 -15.81
N CYS A 496 -32.99 7.60 -17.02
CA CYS A 496 -33.47 6.95 -18.24
C CYS A 496 -33.24 5.43 -18.26
N LEU A 497 -32.28 4.93 -17.50
CA LEU A 497 -31.93 3.50 -17.40
C LEU A 497 -32.55 2.82 -16.18
N ASP A 498 -33.41 3.51 -15.43
CA ASP A 498 -34.00 3.05 -14.16
C ASP A 498 -32.95 2.59 -13.14
N LEU A 499 -31.83 3.33 -13.07
CA LEU A 499 -30.73 3.09 -12.14
C LEU A 499 -30.72 4.18 -11.05
N PRO A 500 -30.17 3.87 -9.84
CA PRO A 500 -30.04 4.86 -8.78
C PRO A 500 -29.28 6.10 -9.26
N ALA A 501 -30.01 7.21 -9.44
CA ALA A 501 -29.47 8.45 -9.99
C ALA A 501 -28.86 9.38 -8.92
N ARG A 502 -29.01 9.05 -7.63
CA ARG A 502 -28.45 9.77 -6.50
C ARG A 502 -27.51 8.88 -5.71
N ALA A 503 -26.46 9.48 -5.17
CA ALA A 503 -25.59 8.80 -4.21
C ALA A 503 -26.38 8.46 -2.94
N PRO A 504 -26.04 7.35 -2.25
CA PRO A 504 -26.59 7.07 -0.94
C PRO A 504 -26.40 8.26 0.01
N PRO A 505 -27.45 8.74 0.72
CA PRO A 505 -27.33 9.88 1.62
C PRO A 505 -26.38 9.57 2.77
N LEU A 506 -25.59 10.56 3.19
CA LEU A 506 -24.81 10.49 4.41
C LEU A 506 -25.75 10.53 5.61
N VAL A 507 -25.33 9.95 6.73
CA VAL A 507 -26.04 10.09 7.98
C VAL A 507 -25.56 11.38 8.65
N PRO A 508 -26.45 12.36 8.90
CA PRO A 508 -26.08 13.60 9.56
C PRO A 508 -25.55 13.33 10.98
N VAL A 509 -24.69 14.22 11.46
CA VAL A 509 -24.29 14.22 12.86
C VAL A 509 -25.56 14.34 13.71
N PRO A 510 -25.79 13.47 14.71
CA PRO A 510 -26.88 13.64 15.63
C PRO A 510 -26.80 15.04 16.24
N SER A 511 -27.84 15.86 16.09
CA SER A 511 -27.92 17.13 16.80
C SER A 511 -27.78 16.83 18.29
N ALA A 512 -26.83 17.48 18.97
CA ALA A 512 -26.70 17.38 20.40
C ALA A 512 -28.02 17.84 21.03
N SER A 513 -28.92 16.90 21.28
CA SER A 513 -30.06 17.16 22.17
C SER A 513 -29.44 17.43 23.55
N ALA A 514 -29.69 18.62 24.04
CA ALA A 514 -29.36 19.03 25.38
C ALA A 514 -29.75 17.97 26.40
N GLY A 515 -28.76 17.33 27.01
CA GLY A 515 -29.04 16.31 28.00
C GLY A 515 -27.80 15.57 28.46
N ARG A 516 -27.22 16.12 29.53
CA ARG A 516 -26.23 15.58 30.44
C ARG A 516 -24.77 15.80 30.08
N ASP A 517 -24.24 16.77 30.81
CA ASP A 517 -22.83 16.90 31.17
C ASP A 517 -22.39 15.65 31.91
N ASP A 518 -21.94 14.64 31.20
CA ASP A 518 -21.08 13.62 31.78
C ASP A 518 -19.65 14.09 31.65
N GLU A 519 -19.07 14.38 32.81
CA GLU A 519 -17.67 14.73 33.03
C GLU A 519 -16.73 13.79 32.25
N LEU A 520 -16.32 14.22 31.06
CA LEU A 520 -15.21 13.63 30.33
C LEU A 520 -13.95 14.46 30.56
N SER A 521 -13.54 14.63 31.82
CA SER A 521 -12.18 14.98 32.19
C SER A 521 -11.29 13.73 32.20
N GLY A 522 -11.28 12.98 31.11
CA GLY A 522 -10.28 11.96 30.84
C GLY A 522 -9.16 12.60 30.02
N GLY A 523 -8.12 13.11 30.68
CA GLY A 523 -6.86 13.44 30.03
C GLY A 523 -6.43 12.29 29.15
N ALA A 524 -5.90 12.58 27.94
CA ALA A 524 -5.34 11.57 27.09
C ALA A 524 -4.35 10.73 27.90
N PRO A 525 -4.50 9.40 27.95
CA PRO A 525 -3.59 8.58 28.73
C PRO A 525 -2.17 8.82 28.22
N ALA A 526 -1.28 9.25 29.11
CA ALA A 526 0.14 9.32 28.81
C ALA A 526 0.61 7.89 28.53
N TRP A 527 0.85 7.60 27.27
CA TRP A 527 1.39 6.31 26.85
C TRP A 527 2.89 6.34 27.08
N ASP A 528 3.31 5.84 28.24
CA ASP A 528 4.70 5.62 28.53
C ASP A 528 5.18 4.40 27.72
N PHE A 529 6.16 4.58 26.86
CA PHE A 529 6.85 3.51 26.16
C PHE A 529 7.93 2.88 27.06
N ASP A 530 7.58 2.61 28.34
CA ASP A 530 8.51 1.95 29.23
C ASP A 530 8.95 0.60 28.62
N GLN A 531 10.25 0.45 28.47
CA GLN A 531 10.89 -0.72 27.87
C GLN A 531 10.83 -1.97 28.76
N THR A 532 10.23 -1.89 29.94
CA THR A 532 10.21 -2.97 30.95
C THR A 532 9.00 -3.89 30.88
N GLY A 533 8.10 -3.72 29.93
CA GLY A 533 6.92 -4.59 29.74
C GLY A 533 7.14 -5.80 28.82
N LEU A 534 8.34 -6.31 28.69
CA LEU A 534 8.57 -7.68 28.26
C LEU A 534 8.55 -8.53 29.53
N ASP A 535 7.35 -8.95 29.92
CA ASP A 535 7.23 -10.05 30.87
C ASP A 535 8.01 -11.23 30.30
N GLU A 536 9.08 -11.57 31.02
CA GLU A 536 9.75 -12.84 31.00
C GLU A 536 8.76 -13.93 31.39
N ASP A 537 7.95 -14.39 30.44
CA ASP A 537 7.25 -15.67 30.51
C ASP A 537 7.49 -16.42 29.21
N GLY A 538 8.62 -17.02 29.16
CA GLY A 538 9.11 -17.88 28.10
C GLY A 538 10.20 -18.78 28.62
N THR A 539 9.97 -19.45 29.73
CA THR A 539 10.69 -20.67 30.06
C THR A 539 9.85 -21.86 29.64
N ASP A 540 10.49 -22.63 28.81
CA ASP A 540 10.33 -23.99 28.27
C ASP A 540 9.69 -24.07 26.89
#